data_2d6c04c1692ab93ff25d065ea1e3d924
#
_entry.id   2d6c04c1692ab93ff25d065ea1e3d924
#
_cell.length_a   1.000
_cell.length_b   1.000
_cell.length_c   1.000
_cell.angle_alpha   90.00
_cell.angle_beta   90.00
_cell.angle_gamma   90.00
#
_symmetry.space_group_name_H-M   'P 1'
#
loop_
_entity.id
_entity.type
_entity.pdbx_description
1 polymer ?
#
loop_
_entity_poly.entity_id
_entity_poly.type
_entity_poly.pdbx_seq_one_letter_code
_entity_poly.pdbx_strand_id
1 'polypeptide(L)'
;MDTKLRLLEIDYWMQKILGIIVLVLSITFYGLVLLIPFGALQVLSGLTFGIGYQSQKRMKYLLIVAIFFICWYTVTTIHSDSRFYEVSLFVGYTLFVVPPSLGIWYFRLTAKEYKDLKQQREENAFTEEQILDA
;
A
#
# COMPACT_ATOMS: atom_id res chain seq x y z
N MET A 1 20.61 -5.91 8.40
CA MET A 1 19.30 -6.58 8.54
C MET A 1 18.35 -5.85 9.49
N ASP A 2 18.83 -5.34 10.61
CA ASP A 2 17.98 -4.66 11.61
C ASP A 2 17.30 -3.38 11.13
N THR A 3 17.97 -2.56 10.32
CA THR A 3 17.39 -1.32 9.81
C THR A 3 16.20 -1.57 8.89
N LYS A 4 16.30 -2.58 8.01
CA LYS A 4 15.21 -2.95 7.10
C LYS A 4 13.99 -3.45 7.88
N LEU A 5 14.23 -4.29 8.91
CA LEU A 5 13.16 -4.83 9.74
C LEU A 5 12.46 -3.74 10.54
N ARG A 6 13.22 -2.81 11.14
CA ARG A 6 12.65 -1.66 11.86
C ARG A 6 11.81 -0.75 10.96
N LEU A 7 12.30 -0.44 9.76
CA LEU A 7 11.55 0.36 8.80
C LEU A 7 10.26 -0.34 8.37
N LEU A 8 10.33 -1.65 8.14
CA LEU A 8 9.17 -2.45 7.75
C LEU A 8 8.15 -2.55 8.90
N GLU A 9 8.62 -2.63 10.13
CA GLU A 9 7.77 -2.63 11.33
C GLU A 9 7.04 -1.28 11.47
N ILE A 10 7.75 -0.17 11.31
CA ILE A 10 7.15 1.17 11.33
C ILE A 10 6.12 1.31 10.21
N ASP A 11 6.46 0.90 8.99
CA ASP A 11 5.56 0.93 7.84
C ASP A 11 4.28 0.11 8.10
N TYR A 12 4.44 -1.10 8.62
CA TYR A 12 3.31 -1.97 8.98
C TYR A 12 2.39 -1.35 10.03
N TRP A 13 2.95 -0.80 11.12
CA TRP A 13 2.17 -0.17 12.17
C TRP A 13 1.48 1.12 11.70
N MET A 14 2.18 1.95 10.95
CA MET A 14 1.58 3.16 10.37
C MET A 14 0.41 2.81 9.47
N GLN A 15 0.56 1.83 8.58
CA GLN A 15 -0.53 1.41 7.69
C GLN A 15 -1.69 0.78 8.46
N LYS A 16 -1.42 0.02 9.51
CA LYS A 16 -2.45 -0.58 10.36
C LYS A 16 -3.27 0.48 11.08
N ILE A 17 -2.62 1.45 11.70
CA ILE A 17 -3.28 2.53 12.44
C ILE A 17 -4.09 3.40 11.47
N LEU A 18 -3.47 3.87 10.37
CA LEU A 18 -4.14 4.68 9.37
C LEU A 18 -5.29 3.93 8.70
N GLY A 19 -5.11 2.64 8.39
CA GLY A 19 -6.16 1.80 7.81
C GLY A 19 -7.38 1.69 8.74
N ILE A 20 -7.18 1.53 10.05
CA ILE A 20 -8.26 1.51 11.04
C ILE A 20 -8.95 2.89 11.10
N ILE A 21 -8.20 3.99 11.13
CA ILE A 21 -8.73 5.34 11.14
C ILE A 21 -9.57 5.60 9.89
N VAL A 22 -9.06 5.26 8.70
CA VAL A 22 -9.77 5.39 7.43
C VAL A 22 -11.04 4.55 7.44
N LEU A 23 -10.99 3.32 7.95
CA LEU A 23 -12.14 2.42 8.00
C LEU A 23 -13.23 2.95 8.94
N VAL A 24 -12.87 3.46 10.11
CA VAL A 24 -13.81 4.05 11.07
C VAL A 24 -14.43 5.35 10.50
N LEU A 25 -13.63 6.17 9.86
CA LEU A 25 -14.07 7.44 9.29
C LEU A 25 -14.71 7.31 7.90
N SER A 26 -14.59 6.15 7.25
CA SER A 26 -15.25 5.90 5.95
C SER A 26 -16.78 5.84 6.07
N ILE A 27 -17.31 5.65 7.27
CA ILE A 27 -18.74 5.80 7.59
C ILE A 27 -19.18 7.26 7.46
N THR A 28 -18.26 8.21 7.56
CA THR A 28 -18.50 9.65 7.38
C THR A 28 -17.79 10.14 6.11
N PHE A 29 -18.31 11.21 5.52
CA PHE A 29 -17.73 11.82 4.30
C PHE A 29 -16.21 12.15 4.43
N TYR A 30 -15.73 12.34 5.67
CA TYR A 30 -14.32 12.59 5.97
C TYR A 30 -13.39 11.40 5.64
N GLY A 31 -13.89 10.18 5.60
CA GLY A 31 -13.09 9.01 5.22
C GLY A 31 -12.52 9.09 3.81
N LEU A 32 -13.26 9.70 2.88
CA LEU A 32 -12.80 9.89 1.49
C LEU A 32 -11.61 10.85 1.40
N VAL A 33 -11.64 11.93 2.19
CA VAL A 33 -10.53 12.91 2.22
C VAL A 33 -9.25 12.26 2.77
N LEU A 34 -9.39 11.35 3.73
CA LEU A 34 -8.25 10.65 4.34
C LEU A 34 -7.67 9.54 3.46
N LEU A 35 -8.42 9.05 2.45
CA LEU A 35 -7.87 8.11 1.47
C LEU A 35 -6.71 8.70 0.66
N ILE A 36 -6.71 10.01 0.43
CA ILE A 36 -5.65 10.68 -0.32
C ILE A 36 -4.29 10.61 0.40
N PRO A 37 -4.15 11.10 1.66
CA PRO A 37 -2.89 10.98 2.38
C PRO A 37 -2.51 9.52 2.66
N PHE A 38 -3.47 8.64 2.88
CA PHE A 38 -3.20 7.21 3.05
C PHE A 38 -2.62 6.58 1.78
N GLY A 39 -3.18 6.89 0.61
CA GLY A 39 -2.66 6.46 -0.68
C GLY A 39 -1.25 7.02 -0.95
N ALA A 40 -1.01 8.29 -0.63
CA ALA A 40 0.31 8.92 -0.76
C ALA A 40 1.37 8.22 0.10
N LEU A 41 1.04 7.88 1.35
CA LEU A 41 1.94 7.13 2.23
C LEU A 41 2.25 5.73 1.68
N GLN A 42 1.27 5.04 1.10
CA GLN A 42 1.49 3.74 0.48
C GLN A 42 2.42 3.83 -0.74
N VAL A 43 2.27 4.87 -1.57
CA VAL A 43 3.18 5.11 -2.71
C VAL A 43 4.58 5.42 -2.22
N LEU A 44 4.74 6.29 -1.22
CA LEU A 44 6.05 6.60 -0.62
C LEU A 44 6.73 5.36 -0.04
N SER A 45 5.98 4.57 0.73
CA SER A 45 6.46 3.29 1.26
C SER A 45 6.82 2.32 0.12
N GLY A 46 5.97 2.21 -0.89
CA GLY A 46 6.23 1.40 -2.08
C GLY A 46 7.52 1.80 -2.80
N LEU A 47 7.78 3.10 -2.98
CA LEU A 47 9.01 3.62 -3.56
C LEU A 47 10.24 3.29 -2.70
N THR A 48 10.16 3.55 -1.40
CA THR A 48 11.27 3.29 -0.48
C THR A 48 11.66 1.82 -0.48
N PHE A 49 10.71 0.92 -0.36
CA PHE A 49 10.99 -0.52 -0.32
C PHE A 49 11.10 -1.17 -1.70
N GLY A 50 10.42 -0.64 -2.72
CA GLY A 50 10.53 -1.12 -4.09
C GLY A 50 11.89 -0.82 -4.70
N ILE A 51 12.33 0.44 -4.63
CA ILE A 51 13.60 0.89 -5.20
C ILE A 51 14.74 0.66 -4.22
N GLY A 52 14.60 1.12 -2.96
CA GLY A 52 15.67 1.06 -1.98
C GLY A 52 16.07 -0.36 -1.56
N TYR A 53 15.10 -1.27 -1.47
CA TYR A 53 15.34 -2.67 -1.08
C TYR A 53 15.04 -3.69 -2.19
N GLN A 54 14.80 -3.22 -3.43
CA GLN A 54 14.59 -4.04 -4.63
C GLN A 54 13.47 -5.10 -4.48
N SER A 55 12.40 -4.76 -3.76
CA SER A 55 11.26 -5.66 -3.61
C SER A 55 10.43 -5.70 -4.90
N GLN A 56 10.56 -6.79 -5.67
CA GLN A 56 9.82 -6.97 -6.93
C GLN A 56 8.30 -6.90 -6.74
N LYS A 57 7.79 -7.35 -5.59
CA LYS A 57 6.36 -7.33 -5.29
C LYS A 57 5.84 -5.90 -5.14
N ARG A 58 6.61 -5.02 -4.49
CA ARG A 58 6.27 -3.61 -4.32
C ARG A 58 6.44 -2.83 -5.62
N MET A 59 7.41 -3.18 -6.45
CA MET A 59 7.54 -2.60 -7.79
C MET A 59 6.33 -2.92 -8.66
N LYS A 60 5.82 -4.15 -8.63
CA LYS A 60 4.58 -4.53 -9.35
C LYS A 60 3.37 -3.72 -8.84
N TYR A 61 3.26 -3.51 -7.53
CA TYR A 61 2.22 -2.66 -6.96
C TYR A 61 2.30 -1.23 -7.51
N LEU A 62 3.49 -0.60 -7.47
CA LEU A 62 3.70 0.75 -7.99
C LEU A 62 3.34 0.87 -9.48
N LEU A 63 3.70 -0.14 -10.27
CA LEU A 63 3.37 -0.19 -11.69
C LEU A 63 1.85 -0.21 -11.90
N ILE A 64 1.12 -1.01 -11.14
CA ILE A 64 -0.34 -1.08 -11.22
C ILE A 64 -0.99 0.24 -10.81
N VAL A 65 -0.49 0.86 -9.74
CA VAL A 65 -0.94 2.20 -9.30
C VAL A 65 -0.69 3.24 -10.39
N ALA A 66 0.50 3.24 -11.01
CA ALA A 66 0.84 4.17 -12.09
C ALA A 66 -0.08 3.96 -13.31
N ILE A 67 -0.31 2.73 -13.75
CA ILE A 67 -1.23 2.41 -14.84
C ILE A 67 -2.65 2.90 -14.50
N PHE A 68 -3.11 2.66 -13.28
CA PHE A 68 -4.43 3.13 -12.83
C PHE A 68 -4.55 4.66 -12.96
N PHE A 69 -3.56 5.43 -12.48
CA PHE A 69 -3.59 6.88 -12.60
C PHE A 69 -3.51 7.38 -14.04
N ILE A 70 -2.72 6.72 -14.90
CA ILE A 70 -2.63 7.06 -16.33
C ILE A 70 -3.99 6.81 -17.00
N CYS A 71 -4.59 5.65 -16.82
CA CYS A 71 -5.90 5.34 -17.36
C CYS A 71 -6.97 6.31 -16.84
N TRP A 72 -6.95 6.61 -15.55
CA TRP A 72 -7.83 7.59 -14.94
C TRP A 72 -7.71 8.97 -15.58
N TYR A 73 -6.47 9.49 -15.70
CA TYR A 73 -6.21 10.78 -16.32
C TYR A 73 -6.68 10.82 -17.78
N THR A 74 -6.42 9.75 -18.53
CA THR A 74 -6.82 9.64 -19.93
C THR A 74 -8.34 9.67 -20.07
N VAL A 75 -9.07 8.90 -19.26
CA VAL A 75 -10.54 8.87 -19.28
C VAL A 75 -11.12 10.24 -18.92
N THR A 76 -10.59 10.89 -17.88
CA THR A 76 -11.10 12.21 -17.47
C THR A 76 -10.82 13.32 -18.48
N THR A 77 -9.71 13.22 -19.23
CA THR A 77 -9.30 14.26 -20.20
C THR A 77 -10.02 14.12 -21.55
N ILE A 78 -10.23 12.88 -22.02
CA ILE A 78 -10.87 12.64 -23.33
C ILE A 78 -12.38 12.92 -23.32
N HIS A 79 -13.04 12.76 -22.17
CA HIS A 79 -14.50 12.84 -22.07
C HIS A 79 -15.04 14.19 -21.59
N SER A 80 -14.30 15.29 -21.76
CA SER A 80 -14.73 16.59 -21.26
C SER A 80 -15.94 17.19 -22.03
N ASP A 81 -16.40 16.59 -23.12
CA ASP A 81 -17.22 17.33 -24.11
C ASP A 81 -18.71 17.00 -24.22
N SER A 82 -19.34 16.06 -23.54
CA SER A 82 -20.82 16.01 -23.62
C SER A 82 -21.59 14.87 -22.93
N ARG A 83 -20.94 13.90 -22.33
CA ARG A 83 -21.63 12.83 -21.57
C ARG A 83 -21.24 12.82 -20.10
N PHE A 84 -21.26 13.99 -19.50
CA PHE A 84 -20.72 14.26 -18.17
C PHE A 84 -21.34 13.37 -17.07
N TYR A 85 -22.58 12.96 -17.20
CA TYR A 85 -23.27 12.22 -16.14
C TYR A 85 -22.82 10.75 -16.06
N GLU A 86 -22.78 10.03 -17.19
CA GLU A 86 -22.39 8.62 -17.20
C GLU A 86 -20.91 8.44 -16.84
N VAL A 87 -20.06 9.36 -17.32
CA VAL A 87 -18.62 9.35 -17.00
C VAL A 87 -18.40 9.67 -15.54
N SER A 88 -19.12 10.61 -14.94
CA SER A 88 -18.99 10.96 -13.53
C SER A 88 -19.38 9.81 -12.60
N LEU A 89 -20.41 9.02 -12.96
CA LEU A 89 -20.78 7.81 -12.22
C LEU A 89 -19.70 6.73 -12.31
N PHE A 90 -19.19 6.47 -13.52
CA PHE A 90 -18.11 5.49 -13.72
C PHE A 90 -16.85 5.90 -12.96
N VAL A 91 -16.47 7.18 -13.03
CA VAL A 91 -15.37 7.79 -12.31
C VAL A 91 -15.58 7.65 -10.79
N GLY A 92 -16.79 7.95 -10.30
CA GLY A 92 -17.15 7.81 -8.89
C GLY A 92 -17.02 6.35 -8.40
N TYR A 93 -17.62 5.38 -9.10
CA TYR A 93 -17.51 3.97 -8.73
C TYR A 93 -16.07 3.47 -8.74
N THR A 94 -15.28 3.88 -9.74
CA THR A 94 -13.88 3.45 -9.85
C THR A 94 -13.03 4.01 -8.70
N LEU A 95 -13.26 5.26 -8.29
CA LEU A 95 -12.60 5.87 -7.12
C LEU A 95 -12.99 5.20 -5.80
N PHE A 96 -14.22 4.74 -5.69
CA PHE A 96 -14.69 4.09 -4.46
C PHE A 96 -14.18 2.66 -4.30
N VAL A 97 -13.96 1.93 -5.38
CA VAL A 97 -13.64 0.50 -5.33
C VAL A 97 -12.13 0.24 -5.49
N VAL A 98 -11.50 0.88 -6.48
CA VAL A 98 -10.11 0.54 -6.83
C VAL A 98 -9.09 0.98 -5.78
N PRO A 99 -9.05 2.24 -5.30
CA PRO A 99 -8.07 2.63 -4.29
C PRO A 99 -8.17 1.86 -2.97
N PRO A 100 -9.36 1.61 -2.39
CA PRO A 100 -9.45 0.78 -1.20
C PRO A 100 -8.97 -0.67 -1.43
N SER A 101 -9.27 -1.25 -2.58
CA SER A 101 -8.82 -2.61 -2.92
C SER A 101 -7.30 -2.68 -3.05
N LEU A 102 -6.69 -1.69 -3.71
CA LEU A 102 -5.23 -1.56 -3.80
C LEU A 102 -4.61 -1.34 -2.41
N GLY A 103 -5.25 -0.55 -1.55
CA GLY A 103 -4.82 -0.32 -0.18
C GLY A 103 -4.80 -1.59 0.66
N ILE A 104 -5.86 -2.40 0.58
CA ILE A 104 -5.95 -3.69 1.26
C ILE A 104 -4.88 -4.66 0.73
N TRP A 105 -4.69 -4.71 -0.58
CA TRP A 105 -3.66 -5.55 -1.18
C TRP A 105 -2.26 -5.15 -0.72
N TYR A 106 -1.96 -3.85 -0.71
CA TYR A 106 -0.67 -3.34 -0.24
C TYR A 106 -0.44 -3.65 1.25
N PHE A 107 -1.47 -3.50 2.09
CA PHE A 107 -1.39 -3.86 3.49
C PHE A 107 -1.07 -5.35 3.70
N ARG A 108 -1.75 -6.24 2.95
CA ARG A 108 -1.47 -7.69 3.00
C ARG A 108 -0.04 -8.01 2.58
N LEU A 109 0.47 -7.32 1.56
CA LEU A 109 1.83 -7.48 1.08
C LEU A 109 2.84 -7.08 2.17
N THR A 110 2.65 -5.91 2.80
CA THR A 110 3.50 -5.42 3.90
C THR A 110 3.45 -6.34 5.10
N ALA A 111 2.25 -6.80 5.50
CA ALA A 111 2.07 -7.71 6.62
C ALA A 111 2.78 -9.06 6.39
N LYS A 112 2.74 -9.56 5.16
CA LYS A 112 3.45 -10.80 4.80
C LYS A 112 4.96 -10.61 4.85
N GLU A 113 5.48 -9.56 4.22
CA GLU A 113 6.92 -9.27 4.22
C GLU A 113 7.46 -9.08 5.64
N TYR A 114 6.70 -8.41 6.51
CA TYR A 114 7.06 -8.23 7.91
C TYR A 114 7.15 -9.56 8.66
N LYS A 115 6.15 -10.43 8.50
CA LYS A 115 6.14 -11.76 9.13
C LYS A 115 7.29 -12.63 8.65
N ASP A 116 7.52 -12.67 7.34
CA ASP A 116 8.59 -13.48 6.73
C ASP A 116 9.97 -13.06 7.26
N LEU A 117 10.23 -11.75 7.34
CA LEU A 117 11.50 -11.23 7.86
C LEU A 117 11.66 -11.45 9.37
N LYS A 118 10.57 -11.32 10.13
CA LYS A 118 10.59 -11.60 11.57
C LYS A 118 10.93 -13.06 11.85
N GLN A 119 10.30 -13.99 11.11
CA GLN A 119 10.57 -15.42 11.23
C GLN A 119 12.03 -15.76 10.88
N GLN A 120 12.55 -15.22 9.78
CA GLN A 120 13.95 -15.41 9.41
C GLN A 120 14.92 -14.93 10.48
N ARG A 121 14.58 -13.84 11.17
CA ARG A 121 15.40 -13.33 12.28
C ARG A 121 15.40 -14.29 13.47
N GLU A 122 14.23 -14.80 13.82
CA GLU A 122 14.08 -15.75 14.93
C GLU A 122 14.83 -17.07 14.62
N GLU A 123 14.74 -17.59 13.39
CA GLU A 123 15.46 -18.78 12.96
C GLU A 123 16.98 -18.59 12.97
N ASN A 124 17.47 -17.42 12.51
CA ASN A 124 18.90 -17.13 12.54
C ASN A 124 19.44 -16.98 13.98
N ALA A 125 18.69 -16.33 14.86
CA ALA A 125 19.07 -16.19 16.27
C ALA A 125 19.15 -17.56 16.98
N PHE A 126 18.19 -18.46 16.71
CA PHE A 126 18.19 -19.81 17.23
C PHE A 126 19.39 -20.63 16.75
N THR A 127 19.75 -20.46 15.46
CA THR A 127 20.91 -21.15 14.88
C THR A 127 22.23 -20.66 15.46
N GLU A 128 22.36 -19.33 15.70
CA GLU A 128 23.55 -18.76 16.35
C GLU A 128 23.73 -19.26 17.79
N GLU A 129 22.64 -19.37 18.55
CA GLU A 129 22.65 -19.88 19.93
C GLU A 129 23.07 -21.36 19.98
N GLN A 130 22.59 -22.19 19.05
CA GLN A 130 22.98 -23.60 18.95
C GLN A 130 24.47 -23.79 18.59
N ILE A 131 25.05 -22.87 17.81
CA ILE A 131 26.48 -22.96 17.43
C ILE A 131 27.37 -22.55 18.61
N LEU A 132 26.90 -21.62 19.47
CA LEU A 132 27.68 -21.17 20.63
C LEU A 132 27.67 -22.20 21.77
N ASP A 133 26.66 -23.04 21.86
CA ASP A 133 26.50 -24.08 22.88
C ASP A 133 27.12 -25.43 22.47
N ALA A 134 27.62 -25.56 21.26
CA ALA A 134 28.28 -26.76 20.73
C ALA A 134 29.82 -26.65 20.82
#